data_e2ff0deac0204e9403dfc39d65a04fc1
#
_entry.id   e2ff0deac0204e9403dfc39d65a04fc1
#
_cell.length_a   1.000
_cell.length_b   1.000
_cell.length_c   1.000
_cell.angle_alpha   90.00
_cell.angle_beta   90.00
_cell.angle_gamma   90.00
#
_symmetry.space_group_name_H-M   'P 1'
#
loop_
_entity.id
_entity.type
_entity.pdbx_description
1 polymer ?
#
loop_
_entity_poly.entity_id
_entity_poly.type
_entity_poly.pdbx_seq_one_letter_code
_entity_poly.pdbx_strand_id
1 'polypeptide(L)'
;MPNPLFDALFAPLAGQDRPLLHLAGGQQLTAAAFVALVERLAAALQALGVAPGDRVAAQVAKSPEALALYGATVAVGAVFLPLNTGYTAAEVDYFVGNATPRVFVGDPADAAALAPVCAAHGAQLMGLSAQGTGSLLDLAAQQDAAFAPVDRTGGDLAAILYTSGTTGRSKGAMLSHDNLLSNARVLADLWRFTPEDVLLHALPIFHTHGLFVASNVSLLTGGQMAFLPGFDLDAVQAALPKSTVMMGVPTFYTRLLDDPRLTRDRVGHMRLFISGSAPLLSETHIAFEARTGMRILERYGMTETNMNTSNPYEGDRRAGTVGLPLPGVDLRLMADGLPVAEGEVGVIEVRGPNVFQGYWQMPDKTAEDLRPDGWFITGDLATRDADGYITIVGRAKDLVITGGLNVYPKEVEEVLDTLPGVAESAVIGLPHPDFGEAVFAILVRAKDAEPDLAAIRAAVDARLAKFKQPKAYAVVDALPRNTMGKVQKAALRQSYADRFKA
;
A
#
# COMPACT_ATOMS: atom_id res chain seq x y z
N MET A 1 -29.43 -12.38 7.70
CA MET A 1 -28.94 -12.18 6.32
C MET A 1 -27.45 -11.89 6.37
N PRO A 2 -26.69 -12.05 5.27
CA PRO A 2 -25.22 -12.05 5.36
C PRO A 2 -24.62 -10.66 5.49
N ASN A 3 -23.46 -10.59 6.15
CA ASN A 3 -22.51 -9.48 6.02
C ASN A 3 -21.24 -10.05 5.38
N PRO A 4 -21.09 -9.97 4.04
CA PRO A 4 -20.12 -10.81 3.31
C PRO A 4 -18.68 -10.70 3.84
N LEU A 5 -18.23 -9.51 4.19
CA LEU A 5 -16.88 -9.31 4.68
C LEU A 5 -16.72 -9.78 6.12
N PHE A 6 -17.70 -9.51 7.00
CA PHE A 6 -17.68 -9.99 8.38
C PHE A 6 -17.74 -11.51 8.45
N ASP A 7 -18.68 -12.12 7.73
CA ASP A 7 -18.90 -13.56 7.69
C ASP A 7 -17.69 -14.33 7.16
N ALA A 8 -16.90 -13.70 6.29
CA ALA A 8 -15.71 -14.34 5.75
C ALA A 8 -14.46 -14.14 6.62
N LEU A 9 -14.28 -12.95 7.23
CA LEU A 9 -13.04 -12.60 7.90
C LEU A 9 -13.08 -12.78 9.42
N PHE A 10 -14.23 -12.58 10.06
CA PHE A 10 -14.33 -12.50 11.52
C PHE A 10 -15.18 -13.63 12.12
N ALA A 11 -16.34 -13.91 11.55
CA ALA A 11 -17.24 -14.92 12.09
C ALA A 11 -16.60 -16.32 12.24
N PRO A 12 -15.76 -16.81 11.30
CA PRO A 12 -15.10 -18.11 11.44
C PRO A 12 -14.10 -18.19 12.59
N LEU A 13 -13.63 -17.05 13.08
CA LEU A 13 -12.66 -16.95 14.18
C LEU A 13 -13.32 -16.99 15.57
N ALA A 14 -14.64 -16.78 15.63
CA ALA A 14 -15.39 -16.78 16.87
C ALA A 14 -15.26 -18.14 17.59
N GLY A 15 -15.03 -18.09 18.91
CA GLY A 15 -14.91 -19.30 19.74
C GLY A 15 -13.61 -20.10 19.55
N GLN A 16 -12.66 -19.64 18.70
CA GLN A 16 -11.38 -20.33 18.54
C GLN A 16 -10.35 -19.81 19.54
N ASP A 17 -9.88 -20.66 20.46
CA ASP A 17 -8.89 -20.30 21.49
C ASP A 17 -7.43 -20.30 21.00
N ARG A 18 -7.20 -20.53 19.72
CA ARG A 18 -5.84 -20.46 19.15
C ARG A 18 -5.35 -19.02 19.05
N PRO A 19 -4.03 -18.80 19.14
CA PRO A 19 -3.44 -17.48 18.91
C PRO A 19 -3.80 -16.94 17.52
N LEU A 20 -4.15 -15.66 17.45
CA LEU A 20 -4.33 -14.89 16.22
C LEU A 20 -3.25 -13.83 16.07
N LEU A 21 -3.00 -13.05 17.14
CA LEU A 21 -1.99 -12.00 17.15
C LEU A 21 -0.90 -12.32 18.17
N HIS A 22 0.34 -12.31 17.72
CA HIS A 22 1.53 -12.33 18.57
C HIS A 22 2.03 -10.89 18.68
N LEU A 23 2.00 -10.33 19.89
CA LEU A 23 2.32 -8.94 20.14
C LEU A 23 3.74 -8.78 20.68
N ALA A 24 4.24 -7.54 20.67
CA ALA A 24 5.50 -7.20 21.33
C ALA A 24 5.46 -7.62 22.81
N GLY A 25 6.63 -8.03 23.37
CA GLY A 25 6.70 -8.51 24.75
C GLY A 25 6.18 -9.95 24.96
N GLY A 26 5.82 -10.67 23.89
CA GLY A 26 5.39 -12.08 23.97
C GLY A 26 3.94 -12.31 24.34
N GLN A 27 3.16 -11.26 24.46
CA GLN A 27 1.71 -11.35 24.65
C GLN A 27 1.03 -11.93 23.39
N GLN A 28 -0.07 -12.66 23.61
CA GLN A 28 -0.88 -13.22 22.55
C GLN A 28 -2.35 -12.84 22.73
N LEU A 29 -3.03 -12.55 21.63
CA LEU A 29 -4.48 -12.41 21.59
C LEU A 29 -5.04 -13.58 20.79
N THR A 30 -5.98 -14.32 21.39
CA THR A 30 -6.66 -15.45 20.71
C THR A 30 -7.68 -14.92 19.70
N ALA A 31 -8.04 -15.78 18.74
CA ALA A 31 -9.06 -15.45 17.75
C ALA A 31 -10.41 -15.14 18.42
N ALA A 32 -10.82 -15.95 19.41
CA ALA A 32 -12.05 -15.72 20.18
C ALA A 32 -12.02 -14.36 20.92
N ALA A 33 -10.91 -14.04 21.60
CA ALA A 33 -10.76 -12.77 22.32
C ALA A 33 -10.77 -11.58 21.36
N PHE A 34 -10.17 -11.73 20.17
CA PHE A 34 -10.18 -10.70 19.13
C PHE A 34 -11.60 -10.45 18.60
N VAL A 35 -12.37 -11.50 18.29
CA VAL A 35 -13.76 -11.35 17.82
C VAL A 35 -14.64 -10.75 18.91
N ALA A 36 -14.48 -11.15 20.17
CA ALA A 36 -15.20 -10.54 21.28
C ALA A 36 -14.89 -9.04 21.44
N LEU A 37 -13.65 -8.62 21.14
CA LEU A 37 -13.28 -7.19 21.09
C LEU A 37 -13.97 -6.48 19.92
N VAL A 38 -14.01 -7.11 18.73
CA VAL A 38 -14.75 -6.60 17.55
C VAL A 38 -16.22 -6.37 17.88
N GLU A 39 -16.87 -7.34 18.53
CA GLU A 39 -18.30 -7.28 18.89
C GLU A 39 -18.59 -6.18 19.91
N ARG A 40 -17.77 -6.04 20.94
CA ARG A 40 -17.92 -4.94 21.91
C ARG A 40 -17.74 -3.57 21.29
N LEU A 41 -16.74 -3.42 20.40
CA LEU A 41 -16.54 -2.17 19.66
C LEU A 41 -17.71 -1.89 18.70
N ALA A 42 -18.29 -2.92 18.08
CA ALA A 42 -19.47 -2.76 17.22
C ALA A 42 -20.67 -2.26 18.04
N ALA A 43 -20.92 -2.84 19.22
CA ALA A 43 -21.96 -2.37 20.13
C ALA A 43 -21.72 -0.91 20.60
N ALA A 44 -20.46 -0.54 20.86
CA ALA A 44 -20.10 0.84 21.19
C ALA A 44 -20.37 1.81 20.03
N LEU A 45 -20.01 1.44 18.79
CA LEU A 45 -20.33 2.24 17.60
C LEU A 45 -21.84 2.40 17.41
N GLN A 46 -22.62 1.34 17.63
CA GLN A 46 -24.08 1.41 17.59
C GLN A 46 -24.64 2.35 18.69
N ALA A 47 -24.08 2.29 19.91
CA ALA A 47 -24.46 3.19 21.00
C ALA A 47 -24.15 4.67 20.70
N LEU A 48 -23.11 4.94 19.88
CA LEU A 48 -22.79 6.28 19.34
C LEU A 48 -23.70 6.69 18.17
N GLY A 49 -24.69 5.85 17.82
CA GLY A 49 -25.65 6.11 16.75
C GLY A 49 -25.08 5.92 15.35
N VAL A 50 -24.03 5.12 15.20
CA VAL A 50 -23.54 4.70 13.88
C VAL A 50 -24.55 3.77 13.24
N ALA A 51 -24.97 4.11 12.03
CA ALA A 51 -25.91 3.36 11.21
C ALA A 51 -25.22 2.79 9.94
N PRO A 52 -25.84 1.81 9.27
CA PRO A 52 -25.32 1.27 8.01
C PRO A 52 -25.09 2.38 6.98
N GLY A 53 -23.90 2.38 6.35
CA GLY A 53 -23.47 3.39 5.39
C GLY A 53 -22.87 4.66 5.99
N ASP A 54 -22.94 4.86 7.32
CA ASP A 54 -22.17 5.92 7.99
C ASP A 54 -20.66 5.67 7.86
N ARG A 55 -19.86 6.72 7.98
CA ARG A 55 -18.40 6.62 7.97
C ARG A 55 -17.87 6.67 9.38
N VAL A 56 -16.93 5.75 9.65
CA VAL A 56 -16.13 5.74 10.89
C VAL A 56 -14.69 6.02 10.49
N ALA A 57 -14.22 7.23 10.76
CA ALA A 57 -12.85 7.63 10.50
C ALA A 57 -11.93 7.26 11.66
N ALA A 58 -10.71 6.80 11.36
CA ALA A 58 -9.74 6.41 12.37
C ALA A 58 -8.33 6.91 12.03
N GLN A 59 -7.79 7.77 12.88
CA GLN A 59 -6.39 8.21 12.85
C GLN A 59 -5.71 7.73 14.12
N VAL A 60 -5.36 6.44 14.15
CA VAL A 60 -4.85 5.76 15.35
C VAL A 60 -3.64 4.92 15.04
N ALA A 61 -2.77 4.76 16.02
CA ALA A 61 -1.63 3.87 15.90
C ALA A 61 -2.08 2.42 15.69
N LYS A 62 -1.24 1.64 15.02
CA LYS A 62 -1.48 0.22 14.80
C LYS A 62 -1.48 -0.54 16.12
N SER A 63 -2.61 -1.13 16.45
CA SER A 63 -2.82 -1.97 17.64
C SER A 63 -3.87 -3.04 17.34
N PRO A 64 -4.05 -4.07 18.19
CA PRO A 64 -5.15 -5.02 18.10
C PRO A 64 -6.51 -4.33 18.07
N GLU A 65 -6.69 -3.28 18.88
CA GLU A 65 -7.93 -2.50 18.99
C GLU A 65 -8.22 -1.71 17.72
N ALA A 66 -7.19 -1.16 17.09
CA ALA A 66 -7.33 -0.48 15.80
C ALA A 66 -7.73 -1.44 14.67
N LEU A 67 -7.20 -2.67 14.67
CA LEU A 67 -7.63 -3.71 13.73
C LEU A 67 -9.05 -4.20 14.06
N ALA A 68 -9.40 -4.34 15.35
CA ALA A 68 -10.74 -4.70 15.76
C ALA A 68 -11.78 -3.63 15.42
N LEU A 69 -11.40 -2.35 15.45
CA LEU A 69 -12.27 -1.23 15.03
C LEU A 69 -12.66 -1.34 13.55
N TYR A 70 -11.76 -1.82 12.69
CA TYR A 70 -12.12 -2.15 11.30
C TYR A 70 -13.21 -3.23 11.26
N GLY A 71 -13.03 -4.33 11.99
CA GLY A 71 -14.02 -5.40 12.07
C GLY A 71 -15.37 -4.92 12.65
N ALA A 72 -15.33 -4.09 13.68
CA ALA A 72 -16.50 -3.48 14.30
C ALA A 72 -17.26 -2.57 13.33
N THR A 73 -16.54 -1.77 12.56
CA THR A 73 -17.15 -0.89 11.54
C THR A 73 -17.86 -1.72 10.46
N VAL A 74 -17.23 -2.81 10.01
CA VAL A 74 -17.85 -3.76 9.08
C VAL A 74 -19.09 -4.44 9.71
N ALA A 75 -19.01 -4.83 10.98
CA ALA A 75 -20.10 -5.51 11.69
C ALA A 75 -21.37 -4.63 11.79
N VAL A 76 -21.22 -3.34 12.07
CA VAL A 76 -22.35 -2.38 12.11
C VAL A 76 -22.82 -1.94 10.72
N GLY A 77 -22.18 -2.44 9.64
CA GLY A 77 -22.51 -2.10 8.26
C GLY A 77 -22.09 -0.69 7.85
N ALA A 78 -21.17 -0.08 8.58
CA ALA A 78 -20.61 1.23 8.31
C ALA A 78 -19.37 1.14 7.40
N VAL A 79 -18.89 2.30 6.94
CA VAL A 79 -17.77 2.44 6.01
C VAL A 79 -16.52 2.87 6.77
N PHE A 80 -15.49 2.03 6.78
CA PHE A 80 -14.23 2.31 7.47
C PHE A 80 -13.36 3.29 6.67
N LEU A 81 -12.87 4.31 7.35
CA LEU A 81 -12.04 5.37 6.76
C LEU A 81 -10.73 5.51 7.56
N PRO A 82 -9.74 4.65 7.31
CA PRO A 82 -8.44 4.76 7.97
C PRO A 82 -7.63 5.93 7.42
N LEU A 83 -7.07 6.73 8.33
CA LEU A 83 -6.22 7.88 8.01
C LEU A 83 -4.79 7.64 8.49
N ASN A 84 -3.86 8.17 7.73
CA ASN A 84 -2.45 8.16 8.10
C ASN A 84 -2.23 8.93 9.41
N THR A 85 -1.55 8.31 10.36
CA THR A 85 -1.23 8.92 11.65
C THR A 85 -0.32 10.15 11.55
N GLY A 86 0.38 10.32 10.42
CA GLY A 86 1.21 11.49 10.15
C GLY A 86 0.46 12.69 9.58
N TYR A 87 -0.85 12.61 9.30
CA TYR A 87 -1.61 13.76 8.82
C TYR A 87 -1.81 14.79 9.92
N THR A 88 -1.60 16.05 9.56
CA THR A 88 -1.87 17.20 10.41
C THR A 88 -3.36 17.44 10.60
N ALA A 89 -3.75 18.19 11.64
CA ALA A 89 -5.16 18.56 11.85
C ALA A 89 -5.77 19.30 10.64
N ALA A 90 -4.98 20.08 9.92
CA ALA A 90 -5.43 20.79 8.70
C ALA A 90 -5.72 19.80 7.53
N GLU A 91 -4.95 18.73 7.40
CA GLU A 91 -5.23 17.68 6.42
C GLU A 91 -6.44 16.84 6.84
N VAL A 92 -6.56 16.54 8.14
CA VAL A 92 -7.70 15.83 8.72
C VAL A 92 -9.00 16.62 8.52
N ASP A 93 -8.97 17.96 8.63
CA ASP A 93 -10.13 18.81 8.37
C ASP A 93 -10.73 18.60 6.98
N TYR A 94 -9.86 18.47 5.97
CA TYR A 94 -10.31 18.13 4.61
C TYR A 94 -10.99 16.75 4.55
N PHE A 95 -10.42 15.71 5.15
CA PHE A 95 -10.98 14.36 5.10
C PHE A 95 -12.30 14.27 5.86
N VAL A 96 -12.36 14.87 7.04
CA VAL A 96 -13.58 14.90 7.87
C VAL A 96 -14.69 15.72 7.19
N GLY A 97 -14.36 16.85 6.61
CA GLY A 97 -15.31 17.68 5.86
C GLY A 97 -15.82 17.00 4.60
N ASN A 98 -14.97 16.27 3.87
CA ASN A 98 -15.36 15.56 2.65
C ASN A 98 -16.14 14.26 2.95
N ALA A 99 -15.68 13.44 3.89
CA ALA A 99 -16.33 12.16 4.19
C ALA A 99 -17.48 12.28 5.19
N THR A 100 -17.56 13.35 5.96
CA THR A 100 -18.57 13.59 7.01
C THR A 100 -18.80 12.35 7.90
N PRO A 101 -17.76 11.86 8.62
CA PRO A 101 -17.88 10.67 9.43
C PRO A 101 -18.83 10.91 10.63
N ARG A 102 -19.59 9.89 11.02
CA ARG A 102 -20.41 9.91 12.23
C ARG A 102 -19.53 9.92 13.49
N VAL A 103 -18.48 9.11 13.46
CA VAL A 103 -17.49 8.97 14.52
C VAL A 103 -16.09 9.16 13.94
N PHE A 104 -15.27 9.94 14.64
CA PHE A 104 -13.84 10.04 14.41
C PHE A 104 -13.10 9.45 15.61
N VAL A 105 -12.24 8.47 15.37
CA VAL A 105 -11.41 7.87 16.41
C VAL A 105 -9.98 8.38 16.24
N GLY A 106 -9.45 9.05 17.26
CA GLY A 106 -8.12 9.64 17.26
C GLY A 106 -7.31 9.26 18.50
N ASP A 107 -5.99 9.53 18.47
CA ASP A 107 -5.18 9.39 19.68
C ASP A 107 -5.64 10.45 20.71
N PRO A 108 -5.87 10.08 21.99
CA PRO A 108 -6.18 11.04 23.05
C PRO A 108 -5.16 12.17 23.19
N ALA A 109 -3.89 11.93 22.84
CA ALA A 109 -2.85 12.96 22.85
C ALA A 109 -3.12 14.10 21.84
N ASP A 110 -3.82 13.80 20.74
CA ASP A 110 -4.15 14.75 19.68
C ASP A 110 -5.56 15.38 19.86
N ALA A 111 -6.30 15.02 20.93
CA ALA A 111 -7.68 15.41 21.11
C ALA A 111 -7.89 16.92 21.06
N ALA A 112 -6.96 17.73 21.61
CA ALA A 112 -7.06 19.17 21.59
C ALA A 112 -7.03 19.78 20.17
N ALA A 113 -6.29 19.15 19.25
CA ALA A 113 -6.20 19.57 17.85
C ALA A 113 -7.36 19.01 17.01
N LEU A 114 -7.85 17.81 17.32
CA LEU A 114 -8.90 17.14 16.56
C LEU A 114 -10.32 17.56 16.96
N ALA A 115 -10.55 17.94 18.22
CA ALA A 115 -11.90 18.29 18.71
C ALA A 115 -12.53 19.46 17.93
N PRO A 116 -11.83 20.56 17.61
CA PRO A 116 -12.40 21.64 16.80
C PRO A 116 -12.79 21.16 15.38
N VAL A 117 -11.96 20.32 14.76
CA VAL A 117 -12.20 19.74 13.44
C VAL A 117 -13.46 18.88 13.46
N CYS A 118 -13.55 17.94 14.40
CA CYS A 118 -14.71 17.09 14.54
C CYS A 118 -15.99 17.89 14.79
N ALA A 119 -15.94 18.89 15.67
CA ALA A 119 -17.08 19.74 15.99
C ALA A 119 -17.57 20.55 14.78
N ALA A 120 -16.65 21.07 13.97
CA ALA A 120 -16.98 21.83 12.76
C ALA A 120 -17.77 21.02 11.73
N HIS A 121 -17.55 19.70 11.69
CA HIS A 121 -18.18 18.78 10.72
C HIS A 121 -19.20 17.83 11.35
N GLY A 122 -19.54 18.00 12.62
CA GLY A 122 -20.56 17.20 13.31
C GLY A 122 -20.15 15.76 13.65
N ALA A 123 -18.85 15.44 13.61
CA ALA A 123 -18.31 14.13 13.97
C ALA A 123 -18.16 14.01 15.50
N GLN A 124 -18.49 12.84 16.05
CA GLN A 124 -18.21 12.53 17.46
C GLN A 124 -16.75 12.07 17.58
N LEU A 125 -15.95 12.80 18.38
CA LEU A 125 -14.55 12.42 18.65
C LEU A 125 -14.50 11.38 19.79
N MET A 126 -13.87 10.23 19.50
CA MET A 126 -13.55 9.17 20.47
C MET A 126 -12.04 8.95 20.53
N GLY A 127 -11.54 8.60 21.71
CA GLY A 127 -10.11 8.36 21.94
C GLY A 127 -9.76 6.87 21.87
N LEU A 128 -8.67 6.55 21.15
CA LEU A 128 -8.01 5.24 21.17
C LEU A 128 -6.49 5.44 21.07
N SER A 129 -5.78 5.13 22.16
CA SER A 129 -4.31 5.24 22.20
C SER A 129 -3.61 4.00 21.63
N ALA A 130 -2.32 4.12 21.39
CA ALA A 130 -1.47 3.00 20.98
C ALA A 130 -1.39 1.86 22.01
N GLN A 131 -1.70 2.14 23.28
CA GLN A 131 -1.72 1.18 24.38
C GLN A 131 -3.07 0.50 24.58
N GLY A 132 -4.03 0.71 23.68
CA GLY A 132 -5.36 0.13 23.81
C GLY A 132 -6.18 0.73 24.96
N THR A 133 -6.11 2.05 25.15
CA THR A 133 -6.89 2.81 26.15
C THR A 133 -7.58 4.00 25.51
N GLY A 134 -8.63 4.51 26.17
CA GLY A 134 -9.34 5.71 25.73
C GLY A 134 -10.84 5.54 25.74
N SER A 135 -11.55 6.65 25.51
CA SER A 135 -13.00 6.74 25.67
C SER A 135 -13.81 5.75 24.83
N LEU A 136 -13.26 5.32 23.67
CA LEU A 136 -13.91 4.30 22.84
C LEU A 136 -13.91 2.94 23.56
N LEU A 137 -12.79 2.55 24.17
CA LEU A 137 -12.69 1.29 24.90
C LEU A 137 -13.44 1.32 26.23
N ASP A 138 -13.45 2.47 26.89
CA ASP A 138 -14.25 2.67 28.11
C ASP A 138 -15.74 2.46 27.83
N LEU A 139 -16.22 2.97 26.67
CA LEU A 139 -17.58 2.74 26.20
C LEU A 139 -17.80 1.26 25.81
N ALA A 140 -16.87 0.66 25.09
CA ALA A 140 -16.95 -0.74 24.68
C ALA A 140 -16.97 -1.71 25.87
N ALA A 141 -16.27 -1.39 26.96
CA ALA A 141 -16.29 -2.19 28.20
C ALA A 141 -17.65 -2.19 28.91
N GLN A 142 -18.52 -1.23 28.61
CA GLN A 142 -19.88 -1.13 29.15
C GLN A 142 -20.91 -1.87 28.29
N GLN A 143 -20.50 -2.41 27.14
CA GLN A 143 -21.39 -3.13 26.22
C GLN A 143 -21.31 -4.64 26.43
N ASP A 144 -22.39 -5.31 26.10
CA ASP A 144 -22.40 -6.77 26.03
C ASP A 144 -21.52 -7.28 24.90
N ALA A 145 -20.89 -8.44 25.09
CA ALA A 145 -19.97 -9.02 24.11
C ALA A 145 -20.67 -9.70 22.91
N ALA A 146 -22.00 -9.82 22.93
CA ALA A 146 -22.75 -10.43 21.83
C ALA A 146 -23.32 -9.34 20.91
N PHE A 147 -22.81 -9.25 19.68
CA PHE A 147 -23.29 -8.34 18.65
C PHE A 147 -23.68 -9.12 17.39
N ALA A 148 -24.90 -8.91 16.91
CA ALA A 148 -25.34 -9.50 15.64
C ALA A 148 -24.94 -8.55 14.48
N PRO A 149 -24.11 -9.00 13.54
CA PRO A 149 -23.70 -8.17 12.40
C PRO A 149 -24.91 -7.72 11.58
N VAL A 150 -24.85 -6.47 11.12
CA VAL A 150 -25.91 -5.88 10.30
C VAL A 150 -25.81 -6.40 8.86
N ASP A 151 -26.96 -6.71 8.28
CA ASP A 151 -27.08 -7.21 6.91
C ASP A 151 -26.50 -6.23 5.88
N ARG A 152 -25.65 -6.74 5.02
CA ARG A 152 -25.05 -6.01 3.89
C ARG A 152 -25.06 -6.87 2.62
N THR A 153 -24.95 -6.20 1.51
CA THR A 153 -24.71 -6.85 0.20
C THR A 153 -23.26 -6.72 -0.21
N GLY A 154 -22.80 -7.53 -1.16
CA GLY A 154 -21.44 -7.44 -1.70
C GLY A 154 -21.12 -6.08 -2.33
N GLY A 155 -22.13 -5.41 -2.90
CA GLY A 155 -22.01 -4.09 -3.50
C GLY A 155 -22.01 -2.92 -2.53
N ASP A 156 -22.36 -3.12 -1.24
CA ASP A 156 -22.31 -2.05 -0.24
C ASP A 156 -20.86 -1.63 0.05
N LEU A 157 -20.67 -0.34 0.36
CA LEU A 157 -19.35 0.15 0.72
C LEU A 157 -18.89 -0.40 2.07
N ALA A 158 -17.64 -0.86 2.12
CA ALA A 158 -16.97 -1.31 3.33
C ALA A 158 -15.86 -0.33 3.77
N ALA A 159 -15.24 0.38 2.82
CA ALA A 159 -14.20 1.34 3.14
C ALA A 159 -14.10 2.48 2.12
N ILE A 160 -13.56 3.60 2.58
CA ILE A 160 -13.06 4.68 1.74
C ILE A 160 -11.61 4.92 2.10
N LEU A 161 -10.69 4.80 1.13
CA LEU A 161 -9.28 5.14 1.32
C LEU A 161 -8.90 6.37 0.50
N TYR A 162 -8.37 7.38 1.19
CA TYR A 162 -7.86 8.56 0.51
C TYR A 162 -6.49 8.30 -0.10
N THR A 163 -6.38 8.56 -1.41
CA THR A 163 -5.10 8.46 -2.14
C THR A 163 -4.46 9.84 -2.18
N SER A 164 -3.14 9.90 -2.01
CA SER A 164 -2.39 11.11 -2.27
C SER A 164 -2.41 11.39 -3.77
N GLY A 165 -3.37 12.19 -4.20
CA GLY A 165 -3.45 12.65 -5.59
C GLY A 165 -2.18 13.45 -5.94
N THR A 166 -1.59 13.13 -7.08
CA THR A 166 -0.37 13.83 -7.55
C THR A 166 -0.67 15.15 -8.25
N THR A 167 -1.95 15.47 -8.43
CA THR A 167 -2.42 16.62 -9.21
C THR A 167 -3.47 17.44 -8.48
N GLY A 168 -3.56 17.37 -7.14
CA GLY A 168 -4.58 18.10 -6.41
C GLY A 168 -4.93 17.50 -5.05
N ARG A 169 -6.16 17.72 -4.60
CA ARG A 169 -6.69 17.18 -3.34
C ARG A 169 -6.77 15.65 -3.38
N SER A 170 -6.53 15.02 -2.24
CA SER A 170 -6.68 13.58 -2.06
C SER A 170 -8.08 13.11 -2.45
N LYS A 171 -8.16 11.94 -3.11
CA LYS A 171 -9.41 11.35 -3.60
C LYS A 171 -9.75 10.13 -2.75
N GLY A 172 -10.99 10.03 -2.29
CA GLY A 172 -11.47 8.88 -1.52
C GLY A 172 -11.92 7.74 -2.45
N ALA A 173 -11.14 6.69 -2.58
CA ALA A 173 -11.52 5.50 -3.34
C ALA A 173 -12.57 4.68 -2.57
N MET A 174 -13.73 4.44 -3.19
CA MET A 174 -14.86 3.70 -2.63
C MET A 174 -14.68 2.20 -2.86
N LEU A 175 -14.51 1.43 -1.79
CA LEU A 175 -14.29 -0.02 -1.83
C LEU A 175 -15.47 -0.75 -1.20
N SER A 176 -16.09 -1.65 -1.98
CA SER A 176 -17.21 -2.47 -1.52
C SER A 176 -16.74 -3.72 -0.76
N HIS A 177 -17.67 -4.42 -0.13
CA HIS A 177 -17.43 -5.74 0.46
C HIS A 177 -16.85 -6.71 -0.60
N ASP A 178 -17.42 -6.75 -1.80
CA ASP A 178 -16.94 -7.63 -2.88
C ASP A 178 -15.54 -7.24 -3.38
N ASN A 179 -15.24 -5.93 -3.50
CA ASN A 179 -13.91 -5.49 -3.92
C ASN A 179 -12.82 -6.02 -2.98
N LEU A 180 -13.04 -5.91 -1.67
CA LEU A 180 -12.09 -6.36 -0.65
C LEU A 180 -12.02 -7.89 -0.55
N LEU A 181 -13.19 -8.55 -0.56
CA LEU A 181 -13.28 -9.98 -0.33
C LEU A 181 -12.81 -10.80 -1.53
N SER A 182 -13.15 -10.40 -2.77
CA SER A 182 -12.68 -11.07 -3.98
C SER A 182 -11.15 -11.08 -4.07
N ASN A 183 -10.53 -9.94 -3.80
CA ASN A 183 -9.08 -9.81 -3.82
C ASN A 183 -8.42 -10.64 -2.71
N ALA A 184 -8.96 -10.59 -1.48
CA ALA A 184 -8.43 -11.40 -0.37
C ALA A 184 -8.50 -12.90 -0.66
N ARG A 185 -9.60 -13.40 -1.26
CA ARG A 185 -9.75 -14.82 -1.65
C ARG A 185 -8.73 -15.24 -2.70
N VAL A 186 -8.59 -14.46 -3.77
CA VAL A 186 -7.64 -14.74 -4.85
C VAL A 186 -6.20 -14.78 -4.32
N LEU A 187 -5.84 -13.83 -3.46
CA LEU A 187 -4.50 -13.76 -2.90
C LEU A 187 -4.24 -14.88 -1.89
N ALA A 188 -5.23 -15.24 -1.08
CA ALA A 188 -5.11 -16.36 -0.14
C ALA A 188 -4.84 -17.68 -0.87
N ASP A 189 -5.59 -17.95 -1.96
CA ASP A 189 -5.42 -19.12 -2.80
C ASP A 189 -4.09 -19.09 -3.56
N LEU A 190 -3.80 -18.01 -4.29
CA LEU A 190 -2.60 -17.89 -5.10
C LEU A 190 -1.31 -17.98 -4.30
N TRP A 191 -1.28 -17.40 -3.11
CA TRP A 191 -0.13 -17.43 -2.20
C TRP A 191 -0.17 -18.59 -1.20
N ARG A 192 -1.20 -19.45 -1.32
CA ARG A 192 -1.39 -20.68 -0.51
C ARG A 192 -1.36 -20.38 0.99
N PHE A 193 -2.07 -19.33 1.42
CA PHE A 193 -2.21 -19.06 2.85
C PHE A 193 -3.07 -20.11 3.54
N THR A 194 -2.64 -20.52 4.72
CA THR A 194 -3.29 -21.54 5.55
C THR A 194 -3.38 -21.09 7.01
N PRO A 195 -4.18 -21.76 7.84
CA PRO A 195 -4.24 -21.47 9.28
C PRO A 195 -2.92 -21.63 10.03
N GLU A 196 -1.98 -22.41 9.49
CA GLU A 196 -0.66 -22.66 10.07
C GLU A 196 0.32 -21.50 9.82
N ASP A 197 -0.02 -20.59 8.92
CA ASP A 197 0.87 -19.48 8.62
C ASP A 197 0.93 -18.45 9.75
N VAL A 198 2.14 -17.96 9.97
CA VAL A 198 2.42 -16.82 10.82
C VAL A 198 2.98 -15.71 9.96
N LEU A 199 2.16 -14.71 9.66
CA LEU A 199 2.57 -13.54 8.88
C LEU A 199 3.34 -12.56 9.76
N LEU A 200 4.59 -12.26 9.43
CA LEU A 200 5.31 -11.11 9.98
C LEU A 200 4.70 -9.83 9.40
N HIS A 201 3.93 -9.14 10.22
CA HIS A 201 3.13 -7.98 9.84
C HIS A 201 3.64 -6.70 10.49
N ALA A 202 4.59 -6.03 9.82
CA ALA A 202 5.14 -4.74 10.22
C ALA A 202 4.59 -3.55 9.41
N LEU A 203 3.64 -3.81 8.49
CA LEU A 203 3.02 -2.79 7.65
C LEU A 203 2.00 -1.94 8.42
N PRO A 204 1.81 -0.65 8.06
CA PRO A 204 0.74 0.17 8.64
C PRO A 204 -0.64 -0.31 8.19
N ILE A 205 -1.64 -0.24 9.08
CA ILE A 205 -3.02 -0.67 8.79
C ILE A 205 -3.96 0.47 8.36
N PHE A 206 -3.42 1.63 8.05
CA PHE A 206 -4.18 2.71 7.38
C PHE A 206 -4.03 2.69 5.86
N HIS A 207 -3.33 1.69 5.31
CA HIS A 207 -3.07 1.56 3.87
C HIS A 207 -3.49 0.17 3.37
N THR A 208 -3.90 0.09 2.10
CA THR A 208 -4.36 -1.14 1.43
C THR A 208 -3.45 -2.34 1.69
N HIS A 209 -2.13 -2.19 1.57
CA HIS A 209 -1.18 -3.29 1.74
C HIS A 209 -1.24 -3.92 3.14
N GLY A 210 -1.24 -3.11 4.18
CA GLY A 210 -1.28 -3.63 5.56
C GLY A 210 -2.67 -4.08 5.99
N LEU A 211 -3.71 -3.32 5.64
CA LEU A 211 -5.07 -3.60 6.10
C LEU A 211 -5.78 -4.63 5.21
N PHE A 212 -5.92 -4.33 3.91
CA PHE A 212 -6.78 -5.14 3.03
C PHE A 212 -6.06 -6.32 2.36
N VAL A 213 -4.72 -6.26 2.26
CA VAL A 213 -3.96 -7.40 1.75
C VAL A 213 -3.45 -8.25 2.92
N ALA A 214 -2.54 -7.73 3.73
CA ALA A 214 -1.90 -8.51 4.79
C ALA A 214 -2.89 -9.00 5.86
N SER A 215 -3.71 -8.10 6.44
CA SER A 215 -4.65 -8.48 7.49
C SER A 215 -5.80 -9.31 6.95
N ASN A 216 -6.45 -8.91 5.82
CA ASN A 216 -7.61 -9.67 5.32
C ASN A 216 -7.25 -11.08 4.88
N VAL A 217 -6.08 -11.28 4.22
CA VAL A 217 -5.64 -12.63 3.84
C VAL A 217 -5.42 -13.51 5.07
N SER A 218 -4.76 -12.98 6.11
CA SER A 218 -4.54 -13.73 7.37
C SER A 218 -5.85 -14.02 8.10
N LEU A 219 -6.77 -13.05 8.21
CA LEU A 219 -8.07 -13.24 8.85
C LEU A 219 -8.93 -14.26 8.09
N LEU A 220 -8.98 -14.15 6.75
CA LEU A 220 -9.77 -15.04 5.88
C LEU A 220 -9.37 -16.50 6.03
N THR A 221 -8.06 -16.77 6.11
CA THR A 221 -7.53 -18.12 6.22
C THR A 221 -7.44 -18.60 7.67
N GLY A 222 -7.66 -17.69 8.61
CA GLY A 222 -7.43 -17.92 10.02
C GLY A 222 -5.94 -18.05 10.37
N GLY A 223 -5.02 -17.57 9.53
CA GLY A 223 -3.59 -17.51 9.82
C GLY A 223 -3.27 -16.55 10.97
N GLN A 224 -2.12 -16.75 11.59
CA GLN A 224 -1.63 -15.93 12.70
C GLN A 224 -0.82 -14.74 12.19
N MET A 225 -0.66 -13.72 13.01
CA MET A 225 0.18 -12.55 12.68
C MET A 225 1.15 -12.25 13.82
N ALA A 226 2.45 -12.18 13.53
CA ALA A 226 3.40 -11.46 14.36
C ALA A 226 3.16 -9.96 14.11
N PHE A 227 2.27 -9.38 14.94
CA PHE A 227 1.64 -8.08 14.71
C PHE A 227 2.46 -6.98 15.37
N LEU A 228 3.42 -6.44 14.60
CA LEU A 228 4.33 -5.39 15.08
C LEU A 228 3.71 -4.01 14.83
N PRO A 229 3.91 -3.04 15.74
CA PRO A 229 3.41 -1.66 15.57
C PRO A 229 3.90 -0.98 14.28
N GLY A 230 5.12 -1.31 13.86
CA GLY A 230 5.75 -0.82 12.64
C GLY A 230 7.01 -1.61 12.34
N PHE A 231 7.78 -1.16 11.33
CA PHE A 231 9.07 -1.77 11.02
C PHE A 231 10.15 -1.24 11.98
N ASP A 232 10.51 -2.06 12.93
CA ASP A 232 11.72 -1.95 13.74
C ASP A 232 12.60 -3.15 13.42
N LEU A 233 13.89 -2.92 13.12
CA LEU A 233 14.78 -3.98 12.63
C LEU A 233 14.99 -5.08 13.67
N ASP A 234 15.13 -4.71 14.95
CA ASP A 234 15.34 -5.67 16.03
C ASP A 234 14.08 -6.49 16.31
N ALA A 235 12.90 -5.85 16.31
CA ALA A 235 11.63 -6.53 16.45
C ALA A 235 11.35 -7.49 15.29
N VAL A 236 11.65 -7.07 14.05
CA VAL A 236 11.53 -7.92 12.86
C VAL A 236 12.49 -9.11 12.97
N GLN A 237 13.74 -8.89 13.31
CA GLN A 237 14.73 -9.94 13.52
C GLN A 237 14.32 -10.93 14.62
N ALA A 238 13.67 -10.46 15.67
CA ALA A 238 13.17 -11.34 16.74
C ALA A 238 11.93 -12.16 16.28
N ALA A 239 11.11 -11.62 15.37
CA ALA A 239 9.92 -12.26 14.86
C ALA A 239 10.21 -13.27 13.72
N LEU A 240 11.23 -13.03 12.88
CA LEU A 240 11.57 -13.88 11.73
C LEU A 240 11.62 -15.40 12.06
N PRO A 241 12.26 -15.87 13.15
CA PRO A 241 12.33 -17.30 13.45
C PRO A 241 10.99 -17.98 13.77
N LYS A 242 9.95 -17.20 14.01
CA LYS A 242 8.60 -17.68 14.38
C LYS A 242 7.58 -17.42 13.28
N SER A 243 8.01 -16.84 12.16
CA SER A 243 7.13 -16.45 11.05
C SER A 243 7.34 -17.38 9.85
N THR A 244 6.29 -17.63 9.08
CA THR A 244 6.34 -18.43 7.85
C THR A 244 6.29 -17.54 6.59
N VAL A 245 5.70 -16.38 6.71
CA VAL A 245 5.52 -15.40 5.63
C VAL A 245 5.88 -14.00 6.11
N MET A 246 6.45 -13.18 5.23
CA MET A 246 6.64 -11.75 5.48
C MET A 246 6.07 -10.95 4.30
N MET A 247 5.28 -9.91 4.61
CA MET A 247 4.90 -8.88 3.65
C MET A 247 5.59 -7.57 4.00
N GLY A 248 6.20 -6.94 2.99
CA GLY A 248 6.95 -5.71 3.20
C GLY A 248 6.96 -4.78 2.00
N VAL A 249 7.44 -3.57 2.22
CA VAL A 249 7.81 -2.63 1.17
C VAL A 249 9.30 -2.81 0.83
N PRO A 250 9.79 -2.37 -0.35
CA PRO A 250 11.19 -2.55 -0.74
C PRO A 250 12.21 -2.13 0.31
N THR A 251 11.96 -1.02 1.02
CA THR A 251 12.86 -0.53 2.07
C THR A 251 13.00 -1.47 3.28
N PHE A 252 12.05 -2.39 3.50
CA PHE A 252 12.20 -3.41 4.53
C PHE A 252 13.28 -4.41 4.12
N TYR A 253 13.31 -4.80 2.86
CA TYR A 253 14.28 -5.75 2.30
C TYR A 253 15.69 -5.16 2.23
N THR A 254 15.85 -3.90 1.84
CA THR A 254 17.16 -3.23 1.86
C THR A 254 17.73 -3.15 3.28
N ARG A 255 16.91 -2.75 4.27
CA ARG A 255 17.33 -2.71 5.69
C ARG A 255 17.66 -4.10 6.26
N LEU A 256 16.93 -5.13 5.84
CA LEU A 256 17.25 -6.52 6.21
C LEU A 256 18.57 -6.98 5.59
N LEU A 257 18.84 -6.61 4.33
CA LEU A 257 20.09 -6.92 3.66
C LEU A 257 21.30 -6.22 4.31
N ASP A 258 21.12 -5.04 4.85
CA ASP A 258 22.19 -4.33 5.60
C ASP A 258 22.50 -4.97 6.95
N ASP A 259 21.62 -5.84 7.46
CA ASP A 259 21.77 -6.49 8.76
C ASP A 259 22.51 -7.84 8.62
N PRO A 260 23.68 -8.03 9.26
CA PRO A 260 24.40 -9.29 9.21
C PRO A 260 23.64 -10.48 9.81
N ARG A 261 22.61 -10.24 10.63
CA ARG A 261 21.76 -11.28 11.23
C ARG A 261 20.84 -11.95 10.21
N LEU A 262 20.60 -11.35 9.03
CA LEU A 262 19.85 -12.01 7.97
C LEU A 262 20.73 -13.10 7.34
N THR A 263 20.45 -14.35 7.64
CA THR A 263 21.17 -15.51 7.11
C THR A 263 20.19 -16.54 6.57
N ARG A 264 20.68 -17.43 5.69
CA ARG A 264 19.89 -18.53 5.14
C ARG A 264 19.28 -19.41 6.25
N ASP A 265 20.05 -19.76 7.25
CA ASP A 265 19.59 -20.61 8.36
C ASP A 265 18.47 -19.95 9.16
N ARG A 266 18.54 -18.62 9.30
CA ARG A 266 17.54 -17.87 10.05
C ARG A 266 16.17 -17.80 9.38
N VAL A 267 16.12 -17.85 8.05
CA VAL A 267 14.89 -17.72 7.27
C VAL A 267 14.54 -18.95 6.44
N GLY A 268 15.35 -20.01 6.51
CA GLY A 268 15.18 -21.22 5.68
C GLY A 268 13.87 -21.99 5.92
N HIS A 269 13.20 -21.75 7.04
CA HIS A 269 11.86 -22.28 7.35
C HIS A 269 10.73 -21.41 6.82
N MET A 270 11.01 -20.18 6.44
CA MET A 270 10.02 -19.29 5.82
C MET A 270 9.73 -19.76 4.39
N ARG A 271 8.49 -19.63 3.97
CA ARG A 271 8.06 -20.07 2.66
C ARG A 271 7.83 -18.94 1.65
N LEU A 272 7.65 -17.69 2.14
CA LEU A 272 7.24 -16.60 1.28
C LEU A 272 7.67 -15.25 1.81
N PHE A 273 8.29 -14.45 0.94
CA PHE A 273 8.54 -13.03 1.10
C PHE A 273 7.83 -12.27 -0.02
N ILE A 274 6.97 -11.31 0.33
CA ILE A 274 6.16 -10.54 -0.62
C ILE A 274 6.56 -9.07 -0.55
N SER A 275 6.85 -8.47 -1.70
CA SER A 275 7.14 -7.04 -1.82
C SER A 275 6.09 -6.31 -2.65
N GLY A 276 5.84 -5.04 -2.32
CA GLY A 276 5.01 -4.15 -3.10
C GLY A 276 4.83 -2.77 -2.48
N SER A 277 3.89 -1.99 -3.01
CA SER A 277 3.63 -0.57 -2.73
C SER A 277 4.64 0.41 -3.32
N ALA A 278 5.83 -0.04 -3.70
CA ALA A 278 6.85 0.70 -4.44
C ALA A 278 7.63 -0.28 -5.33
N PRO A 279 8.35 0.21 -6.36
CA PRO A 279 9.22 -0.64 -7.17
C PRO A 279 10.34 -1.27 -6.33
N LEU A 280 10.54 -2.58 -6.50
CA LEU A 280 11.68 -3.29 -5.93
C LEU A 280 12.82 -3.27 -6.96
N LEU A 281 14.01 -2.85 -6.57
CA LEU A 281 15.18 -2.90 -7.44
C LEU A 281 15.55 -4.37 -7.73
N SER A 282 15.90 -4.67 -8.97
CA SER A 282 16.33 -6.02 -9.37
C SER A 282 17.56 -6.47 -8.58
N GLU A 283 18.50 -5.56 -8.28
CA GLU A 283 19.67 -5.83 -7.45
C GLU A 283 19.28 -6.24 -6.02
N THR A 284 18.27 -5.59 -5.43
CA THR A 284 17.76 -5.97 -4.10
C THR A 284 17.17 -7.37 -4.10
N HIS A 285 16.39 -7.72 -5.15
CA HIS A 285 15.83 -9.05 -5.32
C HIS A 285 16.94 -10.12 -5.43
N ILE A 286 17.93 -9.89 -6.31
CA ILE A 286 19.06 -10.79 -6.55
C ILE A 286 19.93 -10.94 -5.28
N ALA A 287 20.24 -9.84 -4.61
CA ALA A 287 21.03 -9.84 -3.37
C ALA A 287 20.29 -10.60 -2.23
N PHE A 288 18.96 -10.45 -2.15
CA PHE A 288 18.16 -11.16 -1.17
C PHE A 288 18.15 -12.68 -1.43
N GLU A 289 17.99 -13.10 -2.70
CA GLU A 289 18.08 -14.50 -3.09
C GLU A 289 19.47 -15.09 -2.81
N ALA A 290 20.53 -14.39 -3.18
CA ALA A 290 21.91 -14.83 -2.95
C ALA A 290 22.19 -15.04 -1.45
N ARG A 291 21.67 -14.17 -0.58
CA ARG A 291 21.89 -14.22 0.86
C ARG A 291 21.02 -15.24 1.59
N THR A 292 19.76 -15.36 1.19
CA THR A 292 18.75 -16.14 1.90
C THR A 292 18.40 -17.47 1.21
N GLY A 293 18.63 -17.57 -0.09
CA GLY A 293 18.14 -18.65 -0.95
C GLY A 293 16.66 -18.51 -1.31
N MET A 294 16.02 -17.37 -0.95
CA MET A 294 14.60 -17.13 -1.16
C MET A 294 14.39 -15.99 -2.18
N ARG A 295 13.55 -16.24 -3.19
CA ARG A 295 13.11 -15.20 -4.12
C ARG A 295 11.94 -14.43 -3.55
N ILE A 296 12.02 -13.11 -3.62
CA ILE A 296 10.91 -12.23 -3.25
C ILE A 296 9.80 -12.36 -4.30
N LEU A 297 8.55 -12.50 -3.85
CA LEU A 297 7.38 -12.43 -4.69
C LEU A 297 6.94 -10.97 -4.80
N GLU A 298 7.21 -10.35 -5.95
CA GLU A 298 6.78 -9.00 -6.25
C GLU A 298 5.39 -9.00 -6.86
N ARG A 299 4.56 -8.03 -6.50
CA ARG A 299 3.19 -7.86 -6.97
C ARG A 299 2.85 -6.39 -7.16
N TYR A 300 1.83 -6.10 -7.96
CA TYR A 300 1.36 -4.75 -8.25
C TYR A 300 -0.13 -4.59 -7.94
N GLY A 301 -0.45 -3.41 -7.44
CA GLY A 301 -1.79 -2.93 -7.19
C GLY A 301 -1.79 -1.51 -6.67
N MET A 302 -2.95 -0.97 -6.47
CA MET A 302 -3.17 0.39 -6.00
C MET A 302 -4.44 0.45 -5.14
N THR A 303 -4.70 1.60 -4.52
CA THR A 303 -5.86 1.75 -3.62
C THR A 303 -7.16 1.45 -4.33
N GLU A 304 -7.29 1.91 -5.59
CA GLU A 304 -8.49 1.78 -6.41
C GLU A 304 -8.79 0.35 -6.86
N THR A 305 -7.80 -0.55 -6.78
CA THR A 305 -7.96 -1.92 -7.31
C THR A 305 -7.46 -3.02 -6.39
N ASN A 306 -6.98 -2.69 -5.17
CA ASN A 306 -6.21 -3.61 -4.35
C ASN A 306 -5.05 -4.20 -5.19
N MET A 307 -5.01 -5.53 -5.42
CA MET A 307 -3.96 -6.16 -6.22
C MET A 307 -4.48 -6.55 -7.59
N ASN A 308 -3.65 -6.33 -8.61
CA ASN A 308 -3.93 -6.59 -10.02
C ASN A 308 -3.08 -7.73 -10.58
N THR A 309 -1.81 -7.79 -10.18
CA THR A 309 -0.85 -8.80 -10.63
C THR A 309 -0.05 -9.37 -9.48
N SER A 310 0.54 -10.53 -9.68
CA SER A 310 1.47 -11.16 -8.76
C SER A 310 2.43 -12.08 -9.51
N ASN A 311 3.70 -12.10 -9.11
CA ASN A 311 4.57 -13.21 -9.44
C ASN A 311 3.99 -14.51 -8.88
N PRO A 312 4.23 -15.67 -9.50
CA PRO A 312 3.67 -16.96 -9.08
C PRO A 312 4.25 -17.41 -7.73
N TYR A 313 3.43 -18.14 -6.95
CA TYR A 313 3.91 -18.81 -5.75
C TYR A 313 4.91 -19.90 -6.08
N GLU A 314 4.57 -20.75 -7.05
CA GLU A 314 5.46 -21.74 -7.66
C GLU A 314 5.85 -21.28 -9.06
N GLY A 315 7.09 -21.54 -9.45
CA GLY A 315 7.60 -21.16 -10.76
C GLY A 315 8.56 -19.98 -10.72
N ASP A 316 8.60 -19.23 -11.80
CA ASP A 316 9.62 -18.19 -12.00
C ASP A 316 9.17 -16.85 -11.44
N ARG A 317 9.73 -16.44 -10.30
CA ARG A 317 9.60 -15.10 -9.74
C ARG A 317 10.64 -14.20 -10.36
N ARG A 318 10.26 -13.45 -11.39
CA ARG A 318 11.18 -12.64 -12.21
C ARG A 318 11.45 -11.30 -11.55
N ALA A 319 12.72 -11.06 -11.21
CA ALA A 319 13.17 -9.76 -10.73
C ALA A 319 12.84 -8.64 -11.73
N GLY A 320 12.35 -7.49 -11.23
CA GLY A 320 11.97 -6.36 -12.05
C GLY A 320 10.59 -6.47 -12.70
N THR A 321 9.88 -7.60 -12.53
CA THR A 321 8.49 -7.76 -12.99
C THR A 321 7.52 -7.79 -11.83
N VAL A 322 6.29 -7.40 -12.06
CA VAL A 322 5.19 -7.51 -11.08
C VAL A 322 4.33 -8.76 -11.32
N GLY A 323 4.80 -9.68 -12.15
CA GLY A 323 4.18 -10.96 -12.43
C GLY A 323 3.04 -10.92 -13.43
N LEU A 324 2.11 -11.84 -13.27
CA LEU A 324 0.98 -12.09 -14.16
C LEU A 324 -0.30 -11.47 -13.59
N PRO A 325 -1.31 -11.15 -14.43
CA PRO A 325 -2.64 -10.76 -13.95
C PRO A 325 -3.22 -11.80 -13.00
N LEU A 326 -3.86 -11.33 -11.92
CA LEU A 326 -4.53 -12.21 -10.96
C LEU A 326 -5.74 -12.91 -11.59
N PRO A 327 -6.09 -14.11 -11.15
CA PRO A 327 -7.35 -14.76 -11.55
C PRO A 327 -8.56 -13.84 -11.34
N GLY A 328 -9.39 -13.71 -12.39
CA GLY A 328 -10.56 -12.82 -12.38
C GLY A 328 -10.26 -11.33 -12.60
N VAL A 329 -9.00 -10.97 -12.84
CA VAL A 329 -8.60 -9.61 -13.24
C VAL A 329 -8.21 -9.60 -14.71
N ASP A 330 -9.02 -8.93 -15.52
CA ASP A 330 -8.64 -8.60 -16.89
C ASP A 330 -7.63 -7.44 -16.87
N LEU A 331 -6.53 -7.58 -17.61
CA LEU A 331 -5.52 -6.54 -17.75
C LEU A 331 -5.14 -6.36 -19.22
N ARG A 332 -5.15 -5.13 -19.68
CA ARG A 332 -4.70 -4.75 -21.03
C ARG A 332 -3.77 -3.55 -20.98
N LEU A 333 -2.92 -3.44 -21.98
CA LEU A 333 -2.03 -2.29 -22.19
C LEU A 333 -2.54 -1.51 -23.41
N MET A 334 -2.76 -0.21 -23.22
CA MET A 334 -3.41 0.65 -24.23
C MET A 334 -2.54 1.86 -24.58
N ALA A 335 -2.44 2.19 -25.85
CA ALA A 335 -1.92 3.46 -26.34
C ALA A 335 -2.86 4.00 -27.43
N ASP A 336 -3.15 5.30 -27.40
CA ASP A 336 -4.00 5.99 -28.38
C ASP A 336 -5.38 5.31 -28.61
N GLY A 337 -5.92 4.70 -27.53
CA GLY A 337 -7.21 4.00 -27.56
C GLY A 337 -7.18 2.58 -28.13
N LEU A 338 -6.02 2.06 -28.51
CA LEU A 338 -5.81 0.72 -29.07
C LEU A 338 -4.92 -0.14 -28.14
N PRO A 339 -5.12 -1.47 -28.13
CA PRO A 339 -4.18 -2.38 -27.48
C PRO A 339 -2.79 -2.31 -28.13
N VAL A 340 -1.74 -2.29 -27.32
CA VAL A 340 -0.35 -2.31 -27.82
C VAL A 340 0.10 -3.74 -28.14
N ALA A 341 1.12 -3.88 -29.00
CA ALA A 341 1.75 -5.15 -29.29
C ALA A 341 2.61 -5.64 -28.10
N GLU A 342 3.02 -6.91 -28.15
CA GLU A 342 3.95 -7.49 -27.19
C GLU A 342 5.25 -6.69 -27.14
N GLY A 343 5.75 -6.43 -25.92
CA GLY A 343 6.94 -5.65 -25.67
C GLY A 343 6.79 -4.12 -25.80
N GLU A 344 5.67 -3.64 -26.36
CA GLU A 344 5.41 -2.21 -26.46
C GLU A 344 4.86 -1.65 -25.14
N VAL A 345 5.12 -0.36 -24.91
CA VAL A 345 4.66 0.36 -23.72
C VAL A 345 3.22 0.82 -23.90
N GLY A 346 2.37 0.48 -22.94
CA GLY A 346 1.00 0.96 -22.86
C GLY A 346 0.58 1.33 -21.46
N VAL A 347 -0.50 2.10 -21.35
CA VAL A 347 -1.18 2.38 -20.07
C VAL A 347 -1.90 1.12 -19.62
N ILE A 348 -1.68 0.73 -18.38
CA ILE A 348 -2.41 -0.38 -17.77
C ILE A 348 -3.87 0.03 -17.59
N GLU A 349 -4.77 -0.74 -18.16
CA GLU A 349 -6.19 -0.74 -17.83
C GLU A 349 -6.56 -2.08 -17.22
N VAL A 350 -7.36 -2.05 -16.15
CA VAL A 350 -7.79 -3.26 -15.42
C VAL A 350 -9.31 -3.29 -15.26
N ARG A 351 -9.86 -4.49 -15.26
CA ARG A 351 -11.28 -4.75 -15.00
C ARG A 351 -11.39 -6.03 -14.17
N GLY A 352 -12.24 -6.03 -13.16
CA GLY A 352 -12.47 -7.18 -12.30
C GLY A 352 -13.25 -6.83 -11.05
N PRO A 353 -13.62 -7.82 -10.25
CA PRO A 353 -14.38 -7.61 -9.02
C PRO A 353 -13.61 -6.85 -7.94
N ASN A 354 -12.30 -6.71 -8.08
CA ASN A 354 -11.40 -5.96 -7.20
C ASN A 354 -11.40 -4.45 -7.48
N VAL A 355 -11.93 -4.00 -8.62
CA VAL A 355 -11.94 -2.59 -9.04
C VAL A 355 -12.99 -1.83 -8.23
N PHE A 356 -12.59 -0.69 -7.67
CA PHE A 356 -13.40 0.18 -6.83
C PHE A 356 -14.68 0.68 -7.51
N GLN A 357 -15.60 1.27 -6.73
CA GLN A 357 -16.85 1.82 -7.26
C GLN A 357 -16.75 3.27 -7.74
N GLY A 358 -15.57 3.86 -7.71
CA GLY A 358 -15.33 5.26 -8.06
C GLY A 358 -14.80 6.09 -6.89
N TYR A 359 -14.66 7.39 -7.11
CA TYR A 359 -14.18 8.33 -6.11
C TYR A 359 -15.33 9.00 -5.36
N TRP A 360 -15.26 9.02 -4.04
CA TRP A 360 -16.26 9.60 -3.17
C TRP A 360 -16.50 11.08 -3.50
N GLN A 361 -17.75 11.43 -3.81
CA GLN A 361 -18.21 12.77 -4.20
C GLN A 361 -17.46 13.39 -5.39
N MET A 362 -16.86 12.57 -6.26
CA MET A 362 -16.13 13.02 -7.45
C MET A 362 -16.58 12.25 -8.71
N PRO A 363 -17.85 12.43 -9.17
CA PRO A 363 -18.38 11.67 -10.32
C PRO A 363 -17.63 11.97 -11.62
N ASP A 364 -17.25 13.23 -11.87
CA ASP A 364 -16.52 13.61 -13.09
C ASP A 364 -15.14 12.93 -13.12
N LYS A 365 -14.42 12.92 -11.98
CA LYS A 365 -13.13 12.24 -11.89
C LYS A 365 -13.27 10.72 -11.99
N THR A 366 -14.36 10.18 -11.49
CA THR A 366 -14.67 8.75 -11.67
C THR A 366 -14.88 8.44 -13.15
N ALA A 367 -15.63 9.25 -13.87
CA ALA A 367 -15.87 9.06 -15.30
C ALA A 367 -14.62 9.20 -16.17
N GLU A 368 -13.63 10.00 -15.74
CA GLU A 368 -12.34 10.11 -16.43
C GLU A 368 -11.51 8.82 -16.30
N ASP A 369 -11.47 8.21 -15.10
CA ASP A 369 -10.56 7.11 -14.78
C ASP A 369 -11.25 5.72 -14.91
N LEU A 370 -12.58 5.63 -14.72
CA LEU A 370 -13.37 4.40 -14.78
C LEU A 370 -14.37 4.45 -15.95
N ARG A 371 -14.11 3.63 -16.97
CA ARG A 371 -14.95 3.56 -18.17
C ARG A 371 -16.32 2.92 -17.88
N PRO A 372 -17.38 3.23 -18.65
CA PRO A 372 -18.71 2.64 -18.46
C PRO A 372 -18.74 1.10 -18.58
N ASP A 373 -17.80 0.50 -19.29
CA ASP A 373 -17.64 -0.95 -19.46
C ASP A 373 -16.80 -1.62 -18.36
N GLY A 374 -16.48 -0.86 -17.29
CA GLY A 374 -15.80 -1.33 -16.08
C GLY A 374 -14.26 -1.34 -16.16
N TRP A 375 -13.67 -0.87 -17.25
CA TRP A 375 -12.22 -0.71 -17.32
C TRP A 375 -11.75 0.53 -16.56
N PHE A 376 -10.83 0.32 -15.62
CA PHE A 376 -10.18 1.39 -14.87
C PHE A 376 -8.81 1.70 -15.46
N ILE A 377 -8.57 2.98 -15.74
CA ILE A 377 -7.32 3.52 -16.29
C ILE A 377 -6.39 3.84 -15.13
N THR A 378 -5.37 3.02 -14.90
CA THR A 378 -4.49 3.15 -13.72
C THR A 378 -3.56 4.36 -13.79
N GLY A 379 -3.23 4.80 -15.01
CA GLY A 379 -2.19 5.80 -15.27
C GLY A 379 -0.77 5.27 -15.09
N ASP A 380 -0.60 3.99 -14.80
CA ASP A 380 0.71 3.32 -14.80
C ASP A 380 1.02 2.78 -16.19
N LEU A 381 2.29 2.91 -16.60
CA LEU A 381 2.82 2.44 -17.87
C LEU A 381 3.56 1.13 -17.69
N ALA A 382 3.33 0.18 -18.59
CA ALA A 382 3.97 -1.13 -18.52
C ALA A 382 4.23 -1.71 -19.91
N THR A 383 5.08 -2.74 -19.93
CA THR A 383 5.21 -3.68 -21.03
C THR A 383 4.73 -5.06 -20.62
N ARG A 384 4.40 -5.92 -21.59
CA ARG A 384 4.09 -7.33 -21.40
C ARG A 384 5.05 -8.16 -22.24
N ASP A 385 5.71 -9.14 -21.64
CA ASP A 385 6.57 -10.08 -22.39
C ASP A 385 5.78 -11.26 -23.00
N ALA A 386 6.48 -12.11 -23.76
CA ALA A 386 5.89 -13.27 -24.43
C ALA A 386 5.26 -14.30 -23.48
N ASP A 387 5.74 -14.38 -22.25
CA ASP A 387 5.20 -15.27 -21.20
C ASP A 387 4.06 -14.59 -20.40
N GLY A 388 3.72 -13.33 -20.73
CA GLY A 388 2.63 -12.58 -20.11
C GLY A 388 3.01 -11.78 -18.87
N TYR A 389 4.29 -11.77 -18.45
CA TYR A 389 4.73 -11.00 -17.29
C TYR A 389 4.66 -9.50 -17.56
N ILE A 390 4.22 -8.77 -16.57
CA ILE A 390 4.07 -7.32 -16.61
C ILE A 390 5.29 -6.66 -15.95
N THR A 391 5.89 -5.72 -16.65
CA THR A 391 6.97 -4.85 -16.15
C THR A 391 6.48 -3.41 -16.12
N ILE A 392 6.44 -2.80 -14.93
CA ILE A 392 6.08 -1.38 -14.76
C ILE A 392 7.26 -0.51 -15.20
N VAL A 393 7.05 0.35 -16.18
CA VAL A 393 8.08 1.25 -16.71
C VAL A 393 7.94 2.70 -16.22
N GLY A 394 6.83 3.01 -15.53
CA GLY A 394 6.64 4.33 -14.93
C GLY A 394 5.18 4.72 -14.77
N ARG A 395 4.97 6.01 -14.58
CA ARG A 395 3.63 6.62 -14.62
C ARG A 395 3.51 7.56 -15.81
N ALA A 396 2.35 7.58 -16.45
CA ALA A 396 2.08 8.45 -17.59
C ALA A 396 2.38 9.93 -17.28
N LYS A 397 2.01 10.40 -16.09
CA LYS A 397 2.27 11.77 -15.61
C LYS A 397 3.73 12.06 -15.24
N ASP A 398 4.54 11.03 -15.04
CA ASP A 398 5.99 11.17 -14.76
C ASP A 398 6.83 11.02 -16.03
N LEU A 399 6.20 10.67 -17.15
CA LEU A 399 6.83 10.64 -18.47
C LEU A 399 7.46 11.99 -18.78
N VAL A 400 8.72 12.00 -19.17
CA VAL A 400 9.42 13.22 -19.57
C VAL A 400 9.32 13.36 -21.08
N ILE A 401 8.78 14.48 -21.53
CA ILE A 401 8.67 14.78 -22.98
C ILE A 401 9.74 15.78 -23.34
N THR A 402 10.86 15.28 -23.88
CA THR A 402 12.01 16.11 -24.22
C THR A 402 12.20 16.19 -25.75
N GLY A 403 12.07 17.39 -26.30
CA GLY A 403 12.17 17.61 -27.75
C GLY A 403 11.16 16.78 -28.55
N GLY A 404 9.97 16.53 -28.01
CA GLY A 404 8.92 15.70 -28.65
C GLY A 404 9.12 14.18 -28.51
N LEU A 405 10.16 13.75 -27.78
CA LEU A 405 10.46 12.33 -27.55
C LEU A 405 10.13 11.93 -26.11
N ASN A 406 9.54 10.75 -25.95
CA ASN A 406 9.17 10.19 -24.66
C ASN A 406 10.39 9.56 -23.97
N VAL A 407 10.65 9.96 -22.73
CA VAL A 407 11.65 9.34 -21.86
C VAL A 407 10.94 8.78 -20.62
N TYR A 408 11.09 7.50 -20.41
CA TYR A 408 10.55 6.81 -19.24
C TYR A 408 11.57 6.92 -18.11
N PRO A 409 11.26 7.62 -17.00
CA PRO A 409 12.22 7.81 -15.91
C PRO A 409 12.82 6.51 -15.39
N LYS A 410 12.03 5.45 -15.31
CA LYS A 410 12.48 4.15 -14.81
C LYS A 410 13.60 3.54 -15.64
N GLU A 411 13.55 3.68 -16.97
CA GLU A 411 14.60 3.20 -17.86
C GLU A 411 15.96 3.87 -17.59
N VAL A 412 15.92 5.16 -17.27
CA VAL A 412 17.14 5.92 -16.94
C VAL A 412 17.61 5.58 -15.52
N GLU A 413 16.68 5.46 -14.55
CA GLU A 413 16.95 5.05 -13.18
C GLU A 413 17.61 3.67 -13.12
N GLU A 414 17.14 2.70 -13.89
CA GLU A 414 17.73 1.36 -13.97
C GLU A 414 19.20 1.35 -14.41
N VAL A 415 19.57 2.25 -15.30
CA VAL A 415 20.98 2.40 -15.67
C VAL A 415 21.77 3.06 -14.55
N LEU A 416 21.25 4.13 -13.95
CA LEU A 416 21.93 4.89 -12.91
C LEU A 416 22.14 4.07 -11.63
N ASP A 417 21.15 3.27 -11.24
CA ASP A 417 21.16 2.47 -10.02
C ASP A 417 22.23 1.35 -10.05
N THR A 418 22.72 0.96 -11.26
CA THR A 418 23.83 -0.02 -11.39
C THR A 418 25.22 0.61 -11.30
N LEU A 419 25.34 1.93 -11.19
CA LEU A 419 26.62 2.60 -11.27
C LEU A 419 27.32 2.74 -9.91
N PRO A 420 28.66 2.63 -9.84
CA PRO A 420 29.39 2.78 -8.59
C PRO A 420 29.09 4.11 -7.89
N GLY A 421 28.90 4.06 -6.56
CA GLY A 421 28.64 5.22 -5.74
C GLY A 421 27.16 5.65 -5.70
N VAL A 422 26.28 5.02 -6.49
CA VAL A 422 24.83 5.29 -6.49
C VAL A 422 24.11 4.20 -5.68
N ALA A 423 23.39 4.60 -4.63
CA ALA A 423 22.54 3.69 -3.86
C ALA A 423 21.14 3.54 -4.49
N GLU A 424 20.63 4.63 -5.02
CA GLU A 424 19.36 4.71 -5.75
C GLU A 424 19.31 6.03 -6.52
N SER A 425 18.40 6.13 -7.49
CA SER A 425 18.18 7.36 -8.22
C SER A 425 16.70 7.71 -8.39
N ALA A 426 16.43 8.98 -8.70
CA ALA A 426 15.15 9.44 -9.18
C ALA A 426 15.34 10.33 -10.40
N VAL A 427 14.59 10.05 -11.45
CA VAL A 427 14.62 10.83 -12.69
C VAL A 427 13.30 11.56 -12.87
N ILE A 428 13.39 12.86 -13.19
CA ILE A 428 12.24 13.76 -13.38
C ILE A 428 12.43 14.62 -14.64
N GLY A 429 11.33 15.06 -15.22
CA GLY A 429 11.31 16.13 -16.21
C GLY A 429 11.27 17.50 -15.50
N LEU A 430 12.09 18.42 -15.95
CA LEU A 430 12.08 19.82 -15.53
C LEU A 430 11.90 20.74 -16.72
N PRO A 431 11.19 21.87 -16.60
CA PRO A 431 11.01 22.82 -17.70
C PRO A 431 12.34 23.26 -18.31
N HIS A 432 12.44 23.22 -19.63
CA HIS A 432 13.62 23.63 -20.40
C HIS A 432 13.23 24.47 -21.61
N PRO A 433 13.90 25.61 -21.87
CA PRO A 433 13.50 26.53 -22.92
C PRO A 433 13.51 25.93 -24.33
N ASP A 434 14.48 25.03 -24.65
CA ASP A 434 14.61 24.47 -25.99
C ASP A 434 13.90 23.13 -26.19
N PHE A 435 13.71 22.34 -25.10
CA PHE A 435 13.22 20.95 -25.20
C PHE A 435 11.82 20.77 -24.67
N GLY A 436 11.19 21.82 -24.11
CA GLY A 436 9.97 21.69 -23.33
C GLY A 436 10.26 21.14 -21.93
N GLU A 437 10.75 19.91 -21.86
CA GLU A 437 11.32 19.33 -20.63
C GLU A 437 12.73 18.80 -20.86
N ALA A 438 13.57 18.86 -19.84
CA ALA A 438 14.86 18.18 -19.79
C ALA A 438 14.87 17.08 -18.74
N VAL A 439 15.53 15.98 -19.07
CA VAL A 439 15.76 14.88 -18.12
C VAL A 439 16.72 15.35 -17.04
N PHE A 440 16.33 15.24 -15.79
CA PHE A 440 17.13 15.57 -14.61
C PHE A 440 17.23 14.37 -13.69
N ALA A 441 18.45 14.00 -13.29
CA ALA A 441 18.68 12.86 -12.39
C ALA A 441 19.10 13.34 -11.00
N ILE A 442 18.50 12.75 -9.97
CA ILE A 442 18.86 12.91 -8.57
C ILE A 442 19.42 11.57 -8.09
N LEU A 443 20.67 11.57 -7.62
CA LEU A 443 21.40 10.39 -7.19
C LEU A 443 21.52 10.39 -5.68
N VAL A 444 21.17 9.29 -5.03
CA VAL A 444 21.49 9.06 -3.63
C VAL A 444 22.85 8.41 -3.56
N ARG A 445 23.73 9.00 -2.75
CA ARG A 445 25.07 8.43 -2.56
C ARG A 445 25.02 7.08 -1.84
N ALA A 446 25.83 6.13 -2.28
CA ALA A 446 26.02 4.89 -1.55
C ALA A 446 26.79 5.14 -0.23
N LYS A 447 26.62 4.24 0.74
CA LYS A 447 27.31 4.34 2.03
C LYS A 447 28.82 4.37 1.80
N ASP A 448 29.47 5.37 2.39
CA ASP A 448 30.93 5.56 2.32
C ASP A 448 31.50 5.72 0.88
N ALA A 449 30.67 6.14 -0.08
CA ALA A 449 31.08 6.38 -1.46
C ALA A 449 30.45 7.66 -2.02
N GLU A 450 31.27 8.43 -2.78
CA GLU A 450 30.79 9.61 -3.50
C GLU A 450 30.61 9.27 -4.99
N PRO A 451 29.45 9.54 -5.60
CA PRO A 451 29.23 9.30 -7.03
C PRO A 451 30.21 10.12 -7.90
N ASP A 452 30.99 9.46 -8.73
CA ASP A 452 31.80 10.14 -9.74
C ASP A 452 30.90 10.55 -10.93
N LEU A 453 30.48 11.80 -10.94
CA LEU A 453 29.58 12.31 -11.99
C LEU A 453 30.18 12.25 -13.40
N ALA A 454 31.50 12.27 -13.53
CA ALA A 454 32.15 12.16 -14.85
C ALA A 454 32.07 10.72 -15.38
N ALA A 455 32.39 9.75 -14.53
CA ALA A 455 32.25 8.32 -14.85
C ALA A 455 30.77 7.94 -15.09
N ILE A 456 29.84 8.46 -14.26
CA ILE A 456 28.41 8.25 -14.44
C ILE A 456 27.92 8.77 -15.79
N ARG A 457 28.31 10.00 -16.20
CA ARG A 457 27.97 10.55 -17.51
C ARG A 457 28.47 9.66 -18.62
N ALA A 458 29.75 9.27 -18.59
CA ALA A 458 30.33 8.40 -19.58
C ALA A 458 29.63 7.05 -19.73
N ALA A 459 29.22 6.46 -18.59
CA ALA A 459 28.47 5.20 -18.56
C ALA A 459 27.04 5.35 -19.11
N VAL A 460 26.35 6.44 -18.79
CA VAL A 460 25.04 6.79 -19.34
C VAL A 460 25.11 7.05 -20.84
N ASP A 461 26.14 7.80 -21.30
CA ASP A 461 26.37 8.09 -22.75
C ASP A 461 26.59 6.81 -23.56
N ALA A 462 27.20 5.80 -22.95
CA ALA A 462 27.45 4.52 -23.61
C ALA A 462 26.21 3.60 -23.66
N ARG A 463 25.23 3.80 -22.76
CA ARG A 463 24.10 2.89 -22.59
C ARG A 463 22.75 3.46 -23.06
N LEU A 464 22.57 4.77 -23.04
CA LEU A 464 21.30 5.42 -23.36
C LEU A 464 21.42 6.34 -24.58
N ALA A 465 20.36 6.37 -25.37
CA ALA A 465 20.23 7.33 -26.49
C ALA A 465 20.31 8.77 -25.96
N LYS A 466 20.90 9.66 -26.75
CA LYS A 466 21.23 11.04 -26.36
C LYS A 466 20.05 11.83 -25.76
N PHE A 467 18.84 11.60 -26.26
CA PHE A 467 17.65 12.29 -25.74
C PHE A 467 17.21 11.77 -24.36
N LYS A 468 17.57 10.54 -23.99
CA LYS A 468 17.27 9.95 -22.67
C LYS A 468 18.27 10.36 -21.59
N GLN A 469 19.43 10.86 -21.98
CA GLN A 469 20.52 11.20 -21.07
C GLN A 469 20.16 12.42 -20.21
N PRO A 470 20.35 12.37 -18.89
CA PRO A 470 20.13 13.51 -18.02
C PRO A 470 21.00 14.71 -18.41
N LYS A 471 20.38 15.88 -18.53
CA LYS A 471 21.07 17.14 -18.84
C LYS A 471 21.80 17.71 -17.63
N ALA A 472 21.33 17.35 -16.42
CA ALA A 472 21.98 17.72 -15.18
C ALA A 472 21.75 16.65 -14.11
N TYR A 473 22.58 16.69 -13.07
CA TYR A 473 22.57 15.77 -11.94
C TYR A 473 22.57 16.55 -10.64
N ALA A 474 21.95 15.98 -9.58
CA ALA A 474 22.12 16.36 -8.20
C ALA A 474 22.50 15.13 -7.38
N VAL A 475 23.32 15.30 -6.34
CA VAL A 475 23.63 14.25 -5.37
C VAL A 475 23.03 14.64 -4.04
N VAL A 476 22.35 13.69 -3.41
CA VAL A 476 21.64 13.88 -2.14
C VAL A 476 21.90 12.70 -1.20
N ASP A 477 21.62 12.89 0.09
CA ASP A 477 21.74 11.80 1.08
C ASP A 477 20.53 10.88 1.10
N ALA A 478 19.34 11.39 0.72
CA ALA A 478 18.11 10.62 0.65
C ALA A 478 17.09 11.27 -0.29
N LEU A 479 16.22 10.46 -0.90
CA LEU A 479 15.06 10.94 -1.67
C LEU A 479 13.88 11.21 -0.73
N PRO A 480 13.06 12.25 -0.99
CA PRO A 480 11.82 12.47 -0.26
C PRO A 480 10.85 11.32 -0.50
N ARG A 481 10.34 10.72 0.57
CA ARG A 481 9.42 9.59 0.52
C ARG A 481 8.16 9.86 1.33
N ASN A 482 7.06 9.26 0.90
CA ASN A 482 5.88 9.17 1.75
C ASN A 482 6.03 8.04 2.78
N THR A 483 5.06 7.91 3.68
CA THR A 483 5.04 6.89 4.75
C THR A 483 5.08 5.44 4.24
N MET A 484 4.75 5.21 2.96
CA MET A 484 4.84 3.91 2.29
C MET A 484 6.17 3.70 1.56
N GLY A 485 7.16 4.57 1.78
CA GLY A 485 8.46 4.48 1.14
C GLY A 485 8.49 4.91 -0.33
N LYS A 486 7.40 5.44 -0.88
CA LYS A 486 7.32 5.87 -2.28
C LYS A 486 7.98 7.23 -2.47
N VAL A 487 8.88 7.33 -3.46
CA VAL A 487 9.55 8.59 -3.83
C VAL A 487 8.53 9.64 -4.28
N GLN A 488 8.63 10.83 -3.71
CA GLN A 488 7.75 11.97 -4.01
C GLN A 488 8.32 12.82 -5.15
N LYS A 489 8.21 12.34 -6.42
CA LYS A 489 8.73 13.05 -7.60
C LYS A 489 8.15 14.44 -7.78
N ALA A 490 6.92 14.70 -7.34
CA ALA A 490 6.32 16.04 -7.37
C ALA A 490 7.09 17.02 -6.47
N ALA A 491 7.50 16.61 -5.27
CA ALA A 491 8.33 17.43 -4.38
C ALA A 491 9.70 17.70 -5.00
N LEU A 492 10.31 16.70 -5.65
CA LEU A 492 11.58 16.87 -6.36
C LEU A 492 11.43 17.88 -7.52
N ARG A 493 10.37 17.80 -8.35
CA ARG A 493 10.12 18.77 -9.41
C ARG A 493 9.99 20.19 -8.86
N GLN A 494 9.33 20.36 -7.72
CA GLN A 494 9.19 21.66 -7.07
C GLN A 494 10.54 22.16 -6.56
N SER A 495 11.34 21.32 -5.90
CA SER A 495 12.65 21.71 -5.34
C SER A 495 13.66 22.10 -6.40
N TYR A 496 13.57 21.54 -7.61
CA TYR A 496 14.50 21.78 -8.71
C TYR A 496 13.90 22.56 -9.88
N ALA A 497 12.71 23.16 -9.71
CA ALA A 497 11.95 23.80 -10.79
C ALA A 497 12.72 24.85 -11.61
N ASP A 498 13.70 25.52 -10.98
CA ASP A 498 14.49 26.59 -11.59
C ASP A 498 15.83 26.13 -12.17
N ARG A 499 16.08 24.81 -12.17
CA ARG A 499 17.40 24.25 -12.56
C ARG A 499 17.86 24.62 -13.97
N PHE A 500 16.93 24.75 -14.90
CA PHE A 500 17.19 25.09 -16.30
C PHE A 500 16.61 26.44 -16.73
N LYS A 501 16.12 27.25 -15.77
CA LYS A 501 15.76 28.62 -16.03
C LYS A 501 17.04 29.45 -16.22
N ALA A 502 17.07 30.26 -17.28
CA ALA A 502 18.18 31.17 -17.58
C ALA A 502 18.27 32.28 -16.51
#